data_3c29d87525c6ea75d1d7d2eab31b654d
#
_entry.id   3c29d87525c6ea75d1d7d2eab31b654d
#
_cell.length_a   1.000
_cell.length_b   1.000
_cell.length_c   1.000
_cell.angle_alpha   90.00
_cell.angle_beta   90.00
_cell.angle_gamma   90.00
#
_symmetry.space_group_name_H-M   'P 1'
#
loop_
_entity.id
_entity.type
_entity.pdbx_description
1 polymer ?
#
loop_
_entity_poly.entity_id
_entity_poly.type
_entity_poly.pdbx_seq_one_letter_code
_entity_poly.pdbx_strand_id
1 'polypeptide(L)'
;SYVVSLDSGNTFPTVYIYTKNNAQIQKDTYVPGTILIEDPKHKYSDVAVLDTTMRIKGRGNATWREFPKKPYHIKLDEKSKVFGLPKNKDWVLLANYSDKSLLRNEVAMEISKICGMPWTPTFYPVEVYVNGKYNGVYDFGDHKEVAKHRVDIAVVTDKDNSGDAVTGGYYFEIEQQLDEPVSWSTTMGVPMMFKDPEHPTKEQQNYVKSYFNDFEKALQSNSFADPNTGYQKYIDVTSFINYYIVQELTKN
;
A
#
# COMPACT_ATOMS: atom_id res chain seq x y z
N SER A 1 -15.77 -25.78 -18.79
CA SER A 1 -14.45 -26.19 -19.28
C SER A 1 -13.74 -24.96 -19.80
N TYR A 2 -12.69 -24.55 -19.12
CA TYR A 2 -11.82 -23.44 -19.55
C TYR A 2 -10.79 -24.04 -20.50
N VAL A 3 -10.72 -23.51 -21.73
CA VAL A 3 -9.60 -23.79 -22.63
C VAL A 3 -8.57 -22.69 -22.32
N VAL A 4 -7.59 -23.02 -21.52
CA VAL A 4 -6.40 -22.17 -21.34
C VAL A 4 -5.45 -22.52 -22.48
N SER A 5 -5.31 -21.64 -23.45
CA SER A 5 -4.23 -21.71 -24.41
C SER A 5 -2.97 -21.22 -23.71
N LEU A 6 -2.09 -22.11 -23.33
CA LEU A 6 -0.75 -21.79 -22.88
C LEU A 6 0.06 -21.30 -24.09
N ASP A 7 -0.06 -20.03 -24.43
CA ASP A 7 0.84 -19.44 -25.39
C ASP A 7 2.22 -19.26 -24.74
N SER A 8 3.17 -20.03 -25.21
CA SER A 8 4.55 -20.03 -24.74
C SER A 8 5.32 -18.73 -25.05
N GLY A 9 4.68 -17.73 -25.65
CA GLY A 9 5.26 -16.42 -26.00
C GLY A 9 5.33 -15.43 -24.86
N ASN A 10 4.42 -15.50 -23.87
CA ASN A 10 4.34 -14.55 -22.79
C ASN A 10 5.59 -14.56 -21.89
N THR A 11 6.19 -13.40 -21.71
CA THR A 11 7.35 -13.22 -20.83
C THR A 11 6.97 -12.89 -19.40
N PHE A 12 5.73 -12.46 -19.16
CA PHE A 12 5.18 -12.12 -17.84
C PHE A 12 4.18 -13.17 -17.36
N PRO A 13 4.06 -13.34 -16.04
CA PRO A 13 2.92 -14.08 -15.47
C PRO A 13 1.60 -13.43 -15.87
N THR A 14 0.55 -14.22 -15.87
CA THR A 14 -0.80 -13.76 -16.26
C THR A 14 -1.76 -13.86 -15.10
N VAL A 15 -2.56 -12.83 -14.91
CA VAL A 15 -3.60 -12.73 -13.89
C VAL A 15 -4.96 -12.64 -14.58
N TYR A 16 -5.80 -13.63 -14.33
CA TYR A 16 -7.18 -13.66 -14.80
C TYR A 16 -8.13 -13.37 -13.64
N ILE A 17 -8.97 -12.38 -13.81
CA ILE A 17 -9.97 -11.95 -12.84
C ILE A 17 -11.35 -12.19 -13.43
N TYR A 18 -12.18 -12.93 -12.70
CA TYR A 18 -13.57 -13.16 -13.06
C TYR A 18 -14.46 -12.67 -11.92
N THR A 19 -15.20 -11.59 -12.15
CA THR A 19 -16.19 -11.10 -11.18
C THR A 19 -17.48 -11.91 -11.28
N LYS A 20 -18.16 -12.09 -10.15
CA LYS A 20 -19.44 -12.81 -10.11
C LYS A 20 -20.44 -12.15 -11.07
N ASN A 21 -21.04 -12.94 -11.95
CA ASN A 21 -21.99 -12.48 -12.97
C ASN A 21 -21.44 -11.39 -13.90
N ASN A 22 -20.14 -11.35 -14.13
CA ASN A 22 -19.46 -10.28 -14.89
C ASN A 22 -19.74 -8.87 -14.35
N ALA A 23 -19.97 -8.74 -13.04
CA ALA A 23 -20.26 -7.45 -12.41
C ALA A 23 -19.12 -6.45 -12.64
N GLN A 24 -19.49 -5.21 -12.90
CA GLN A 24 -18.52 -4.12 -13.06
C GLN A 24 -17.82 -3.83 -11.74
N ILE A 25 -16.49 -3.73 -11.77
CA ILE A 25 -15.69 -3.38 -10.58
C ILE A 25 -15.96 -1.92 -10.23
N GLN A 26 -16.32 -1.68 -8.96
CA GLN A 26 -16.60 -0.36 -8.41
C GLN A 26 -15.38 0.17 -7.63
N LYS A 27 -15.30 1.50 -7.42
CA LYS A 27 -14.23 2.14 -6.66
C LYS A 27 -14.24 1.71 -5.19
N ASP A 28 -15.38 1.83 -4.55
CA ASP A 28 -15.45 1.80 -3.09
C ASP A 28 -16.12 0.54 -2.54
N THR A 29 -16.72 -0.28 -3.43
CA THR A 29 -17.44 -1.49 -3.06
C THR A 29 -16.76 -2.72 -3.63
N TYR A 30 -16.48 -3.69 -2.77
CA TYR A 30 -15.92 -4.97 -3.19
C TYR A 30 -16.94 -5.79 -3.98
N VAL A 31 -16.49 -6.28 -5.12
CA VAL A 31 -17.20 -7.25 -5.96
C VAL A 31 -16.57 -8.62 -5.75
N PRO A 32 -17.36 -9.68 -5.42
CA PRO A 32 -16.84 -11.02 -5.28
C PRO A 32 -16.48 -11.64 -6.64
N GLY A 33 -15.52 -12.54 -6.63
CA GLY A 33 -15.07 -13.22 -7.85
C GLY A 33 -14.02 -14.28 -7.58
N THR A 34 -13.34 -14.67 -8.65
CA THR A 34 -12.20 -15.58 -8.61
C THR A 34 -10.99 -14.94 -9.29
N ILE A 35 -9.82 -15.37 -8.88
CA ILE A 35 -8.55 -14.96 -9.46
C ILE A 35 -7.75 -16.22 -9.78
N LEU A 36 -7.25 -16.28 -11.01
CA LEU A 36 -6.30 -17.28 -11.46
C LEU A 36 -5.00 -16.54 -11.81
N ILE A 37 -3.90 -16.96 -11.20
CA ILE A 37 -2.57 -16.42 -11.47
C ILE A 37 -1.70 -17.54 -12.01
N GLU A 38 -1.13 -17.35 -13.18
CA GLU A 38 -0.27 -18.31 -13.84
C GLU A 38 1.15 -17.74 -14.00
N ASP A 39 2.14 -18.49 -13.52
CA ASP A 39 3.57 -18.24 -13.73
C ASP A 39 4.23 -19.53 -14.29
N PRO A 40 3.88 -19.97 -15.51
CA PRO A 40 4.29 -21.26 -16.05
C PRO A 40 5.80 -21.37 -16.28
N LYS A 41 6.51 -20.25 -16.34
CA LYS A 41 7.97 -20.21 -16.46
C LYS A 41 8.68 -20.10 -15.10
N HIS A 42 7.93 -20.12 -14.01
CA HIS A 42 8.45 -19.93 -12.65
C HIS A 42 9.34 -18.68 -12.51
N LYS A 43 8.92 -17.60 -13.16
CA LYS A 43 9.71 -16.37 -13.19
C LYS A 43 9.84 -15.73 -11.81
N TYR A 44 8.76 -15.80 -11.01
CA TYR A 44 8.71 -15.17 -9.68
C TYR A 44 8.26 -16.14 -8.58
N SER A 45 7.78 -17.33 -8.90
CA SER A 45 7.21 -18.25 -7.92
C SER A 45 7.55 -19.71 -8.23
N ASP A 46 7.76 -20.49 -7.17
CA ASP A 46 7.86 -21.96 -7.29
C ASP A 46 6.51 -22.63 -7.57
N VAL A 47 5.41 -21.89 -7.41
CA VAL A 47 4.04 -22.34 -7.69
C VAL A 47 3.61 -21.76 -9.02
N ALA A 48 3.42 -22.63 -10.01
CA ALA A 48 3.05 -22.22 -11.37
C ALA A 48 1.64 -21.63 -11.46
N VAL A 49 0.72 -22.06 -10.60
CA VAL A 49 -0.70 -21.66 -10.66
C VAL A 49 -1.26 -21.44 -9.26
N LEU A 50 -1.94 -20.30 -9.08
CA LEU A 50 -2.81 -20.02 -7.93
C LEU A 50 -4.23 -19.79 -8.45
N ASP A 51 -5.19 -20.59 -8.02
CA ASP A 51 -6.63 -20.43 -8.30
C ASP A 51 -7.37 -20.32 -6.97
N THR A 52 -8.08 -19.20 -6.75
CA THR A 52 -8.76 -18.95 -5.47
C THR A 52 -9.89 -17.93 -5.61
N THR A 53 -10.74 -17.87 -4.59
CA THR A 53 -11.77 -16.85 -4.47
C THR A 53 -11.22 -15.56 -3.90
N MET A 54 -11.82 -14.44 -4.32
CA MET A 54 -11.39 -13.11 -3.89
C MET A 54 -12.56 -12.10 -3.96
N ARG A 55 -12.29 -10.93 -3.41
CA ARG A 55 -13.09 -9.72 -3.63
C ARG A 55 -12.18 -8.65 -4.24
N ILE A 56 -12.72 -7.87 -5.16
CA ILE A 56 -11.99 -6.83 -5.89
C ILE A 56 -12.74 -5.52 -5.86
N LYS A 57 -12.01 -4.41 -5.71
CA LYS A 57 -12.52 -3.05 -5.88
C LYS A 57 -11.49 -2.17 -6.58
N GLY A 58 -11.91 -0.99 -7.01
CA GLY A 58 -10.99 0.05 -7.47
C GLY A 58 -10.10 0.58 -6.35
N ARG A 59 -9.00 1.23 -6.72
CA ARG A 59 -8.11 1.94 -5.79
C ARG A 59 -7.57 3.23 -6.41
N GLY A 60 -6.93 4.03 -5.57
CA GLY A 60 -6.39 5.33 -5.95
C GLY A 60 -7.48 6.38 -6.17
N ASN A 61 -7.13 7.64 -6.11
CA ASN A 61 -8.02 8.78 -6.28
C ASN A 61 -7.96 9.31 -7.71
N ALA A 62 -6.94 10.08 -8.06
CA ALA A 62 -6.75 10.61 -9.40
C ALA A 62 -6.61 9.48 -10.45
N THR A 63 -5.85 8.44 -10.17
CA THR A 63 -5.65 7.32 -11.09
C THR A 63 -6.93 6.56 -11.43
N TRP A 64 -7.87 6.46 -10.49
CA TRP A 64 -9.18 5.89 -10.74
C TRP A 64 -10.08 6.84 -11.53
N ARG A 65 -10.10 8.12 -11.18
CA ARG A 65 -10.96 9.11 -11.79
C ARG A 65 -10.54 9.47 -13.22
N GLU A 66 -9.25 9.77 -13.39
CA GLU A 66 -8.71 10.41 -14.60
C GLU A 66 -8.41 9.43 -15.74
N PHE A 67 -8.03 8.20 -15.45
CA PHE A 67 -7.49 7.28 -16.47
C PHE A 67 -8.46 6.15 -16.84
N PRO A 68 -8.50 5.73 -18.12
CA PRO A 68 -9.38 4.64 -18.57
C PRO A 68 -8.93 3.28 -18.02
N LYS A 69 -7.62 3.03 -17.89
CA LYS A 69 -7.06 1.82 -17.29
C LYS A 69 -7.03 1.96 -15.77
N LYS A 70 -7.84 1.16 -15.08
CA LYS A 70 -8.12 1.32 -13.66
C LYS A 70 -7.19 0.46 -12.80
N PRO A 71 -6.64 1.00 -11.70
CA PRO A 71 -5.94 0.21 -10.69
C PRO A 71 -6.92 -0.49 -9.75
N TYR A 72 -6.51 -1.64 -9.17
CA TYR A 72 -7.38 -2.47 -8.34
C TYR A 72 -6.76 -2.82 -7.00
N HIS A 73 -7.63 -3.03 -6.00
CA HIS A 73 -7.34 -3.67 -4.74
C HIS A 73 -8.02 -5.04 -4.72
N ILE A 74 -7.23 -6.08 -4.50
CA ILE A 74 -7.67 -7.48 -4.45
C ILE A 74 -7.54 -7.97 -3.01
N LYS A 75 -8.60 -8.60 -2.51
CA LYS A 75 -8.60 -9.25 -1.22
C LYS A 75 -8.96 -10.72 -1.38
N LEU A 76 -7.98 -11.59 -1.21
CA LEU A 76 -8.17 -13.04 -1.25
C LEU A 76 -8.98 -13.49 -0.03
N ASP A 77 -9.80 -14.53 -0.17
CA ASP A 77 -10.54 -15.08 0.95
C ASP A 77 -9.61 -15.81 1.93
N GLU A 78 -8.53 -16.42 1.41
CA GLU A 78 -7.50 -17.07 2.21
C GLU A 78 -6.12 -16.46 1.97
N LYS A 79 -5.29 -16.39 3.04
CA LYS A 79 -3.90 -15.93 2.93
C LYS A 79 -3.09 -16.84 2.03
N SER A 80 -2.64 -16.32 0.90
CA SER A 80 -1.84 -17.05 -0.08
C SER A 80 -0.51 -16.37 -0.37
N LYS A 81 0.51 -17.17 -0.72
CA LYS A 81 1.74 -16.67 -1.33
C LYS A 81 1.45 -16.34 -2.79
N VAL A 82 1.90 -15.19 -3.25
CA VAL A 82 1.87 -14.83 -4.67
C VAL A 82 3.27 -14.40 -5.07
N PHE A 83 3.80 -14.95 -6.14
CA PHE A 83 5.13 -14.64 -6.67
C PHE A 83 6.26 -14.72 -5.63
N GLY A 84 6.22 -15.72 -4.74
CA GLY A 84 7.22 -15.87 -3.68
C GLY A 84 7.08 -14.90 -2.50
N LEU A 85 6.20 -13.89 -2.60
CA LEU A 85 5.95 -12.96 -1.51
C LEU A 85 5.28 -13.64 -0.30
N PRO A 86 5.48 -13.12 0.91
CA PRO A 86 4.86 -13.68 2.11
C PRO A 86 3.35 -13.76 2.02
N LYS A 87 2.75 -14.79 2.65
CA LYS A 87 1.31 -15.01 2.64
C LYS A 87 0.54 -13.79 3.11
N ASN A 88 -0.35 -13.31 2.26
CA ASN A 88 -1.29 -12.24 2.60
C ASN A 88 -2.64 -12.41 1.89
N LYS A 89 -3.65 -11.64 2.34
CA LYS A 89 -4.95 -11.52 1.66
C LYS A 89 -5.01 -10.31 0.73
N ASP A 90 -4.37 -9.22 1.10
CA ASP A 90 -4.51 -7.92 0.46
C ASP A 90 -3.37 -7.67 -0.54
N TRP A 91 -3.74 -7.46 -1.80
CA TRP A 91 -2.85 -7.25 -2.94
C TRP A 91 -3.33 -6.11 -3.81
N VAL A 92 -2.44 -5.51 -4.60
CA VAL A 92 -2.80 -4.44 -5.52
C VAL A 92 -2.35 -4.72 -6.95
N LEU A 93 -3.10 -4.15 -7.89
CA LEU A 93 -2.73 -4.01 -9.29
C LEU A 93 -2.60 -2.54 -9.61
N LEU A 94 -1.37 -2.08 -9.86
CA LEU A 94 -1.07 -0.71 -10.28
C LEU A 94 -1.17 -0.64 -11.81
N ALA A 95 -1.97 0.29 -12.30
CA ALA A 95 -2.25 0.36 -13.74
C ALA A 95 -1.14 1.03 -14.56
N ASN A 96 -0.31 1.87 -13.95
CA ASN A 96 0.80 2.63 -14.57
C ASN A 96 0.41 3.36 -15.88
N TYR A 97 -0.85 3.78 -16.02
CA TYR A 97 -1.37 4.33 -17.27
C TYR A 97 -0.67 5.61 -17.72
N SER A 98 -0.31 6.47 -16.77
CA SER A 98 0.39 7.74 -17.04
C SER A 98 1.89 7.56 -17.32
N ASP A 99 2.46 6.42 -16.93
CA ASP A 99 3.87 6.09 -17.18
C ASP A 99 4.01 5.21 -18.43
N LYS A 100 4.45 5.79 -19.52
CA LYS A 100 4.63 5.07 -20.79
C LYS A 100 5.80 4.09 -20.78
N SER A 101 6.74 4.24 -19.84
CA SER A 101 7.86 3.30 -19.66
C SER A 101 7.45 2.08 -18.84
N LEU A 102 6.41 2.19 -17.98
CA LEU A 102 5.99 1.23 -16.95
C LEU A 102 7.08 0.91 -15.91
N LEU A 103 8.13 1.74 -15.79
CA LEU A 103 9.31 1.48 -14.97
C LEU A 103 9.49 2.44 -13.80
N ARG A 104 8.72 3.55 -13.73
CA ARG A 104 8.95 4.57 -12.70
C ARG A 104 8.76 4.03 -11.30
N ASN A 105 7.72 3.24 -11.06
CA ASN A 105 7.50 2.61 -9.76
C ASN A 105 8.63 1.63 -9.42
N GLU A 106 9.06 0.79 -10.37
CA GLU A 106 10.16 -0.15 -10.18
C GLU A 106 11.45 0.56 -9.77
N VAL A 107 11.81 1.63 -10.50
CA VAL A 107 13.00 2.43 -10.20
C VAL A 107 12.89 3.10 -8.83
N ALA A 108 11.72 3.68 -8.50
CA ALA A 108 11.50 4.30 -7.18
C ALA A 108 11.63 3.28 -6.03
N MET A 109 11.10 2.06 -6.21
CA MET A 109 11.22 0.99 -5.22
C MET A 109 12.67 0.52 -5.06
N GLU A 110 13.44 0.40 -6.15
CA GLU A 110 14.87 0.06 -6.06
C GLU A 110 15.69 1.15 -5.36
N ILE A 111 15.45 2.41 -5.67
CA ILE A 111 16.09 3.53 -4.96
C ILE A 111 15.74 3.49 -3.47
N SER A 112 14.48 3.25 -3.12
CA SER A 112 14.02 3.12 -1.74
C SER A 112 14.78 2.02 -0.99
N LYS A 113 14.96 0.85 -1.58
CA LYS A 113 15.75 -0.25 -1.00
C LYS A 113 17.22 0.13 -0.81
N ILE A 114 17.83 0.73 -1.82
CA ILE A 114 19.24 1.19 -1.77
C ILE A 114 19.43 2.24 -0.65
N CYS A 115 18.46 3.12 -0.47
CA CYS A 115 18.48 4.13 0.60
C CYS A 115 18.15 3.56 2.00
N GLY A 116 17.91 2.25 2.12
CA GLY A 116 17.68 1.59 3.41
C GLY A 116 16.35 1.95 4.06
N MET A 117 15.31 2.18 3.27
CA MET A 117 13.96 2.38 3.82
C MET A 117 13.53 1.13 4.61
N PRO A 118 12.90 1.27 5.79
CA PRO A 118 12.53 0.14 6.65
C PRO A 118 11.66 -0.90 5.97
N TRP A 119 10.81 -0.47 5.07
CA TRP A 119 10.01 -1.33 4.20
C TRP A 119 9.76 -0.65 2.85
N THR A 120 9.84 -1.43 1.80
CA THR A 120 9.52 -1.03 0.44
C THR A 120 8.61 -2.10 -0.18
N PRO A 121 7.45 -1.74 -0.74
CA PRO A 121 6.59 -2.71 -1.39
C PRO A 121 7.28 -3.33 -2.59
N THR A 122 6.98 -4.60 -2.85
CA THR A 122 7.49 -5.34 -3.99
C THR A 122 6.39 -5.52 -5.01
N PHE A 123 6.72 -5.24 -6.27
CA PHE A 123 5.82 -5.41 -7.41
C PHE A 123 6.45 -6.28 -8.48
N TYR A 124 5.59 -6.96 -9.24
CA TYR A 124 5.97 -7.75 -10.40
C TYR A 124 5.08 -7.40 -11.60
N PRO A 125 5.64 -7.15 -12.78
CA PRO A 125 4.85 -6.93 -13.98
C PRO A 125 4.10 -8.20 -14.38
N VAL A 126 2.82 -8.04 -14.63
CA VAL A 126 1.90 -9.13 -15.00
C VAL A 126 0.98 -8.68 -16.13
N GLU A 127 0.57 -9.61 -16.97
CA GLU A 127 -0.54 -9.39 -17.90
C GLU A 127 -1.87 -9.63 -17.17
N VAL A 128 -2.88 -8.80 -17.43
CA VAL A 128 -4.16 -8.88 -16.73
C VAL A 128 -5.30 -9.04 -17.71
N TYR A 129 -6.17 -10.01 -17.41
CA TYR A 129 -7.46 -10.19 -18.06
C TYR A 129 -8.58 -10.00 -17.04
N VAL A 130 -9.61 -9.24 -17.40
CA VAL A 130 -10.79 -9.04 -16.57
C VAL A 130 -12.02 -9.52 -17.34
N ASN A 131 -12.73 -10.50 -16.79
CA ASN A 131 -13.90 -11.12 -17.42
C ASN A 131 -13.63 -11.52 -18.89
N GLY A 132 -12.48 -12.16 -19.14
CA GLY A 132 -12.04 -12.64 -20.45
C GLY A 132 -11.50 -11.55 -21.39
N LYS A 133 -11.46 -10.27 -20.99
CA LYS A 133 -10.92 -9.19 -21.81
C LYS A 133 -9.52 -8.81 -21.33
N TYR A 134 -8.58 -8.72 -22.26
CA TYR A 134 -7.23 -8.22 -21.99
C TYR A 134 -7.27 -6.77 -21.51
N ASN A 135 -6.62 -6.49 -20.40
CA ASN A 135 -6.62 -5.18 -19.75
C ASN A 135 -5.24 -4.51 -19.70
N GLY A 136 -4.22 -5.19 -20.22
CA GLY A 136 -2.84 -4.69 -20.33
C GLY A 136 -1.91 -5.19 -19.23
N VAL A 137 -0.70 -4.66 -19.23
CA VAL A 137 0.34 -4.98 -18.23
C VAL A 137 0.12 -4.13 -16.98
N TYR A 138 0.16 -4.75 -15.81
CA TYR A 138 0.05 -4.12 -14.50
C TYR A 138 1.25 -4.49 -13.63
N ASP A 139 1.50 -3.72 -12.57
CA ASP A 139 2.34 -4.18 -11.47
C ASP A 139 1.44 -4.82 -10.41
N PHE A 140 1.64 -6.11 -10.15
CA PHE A 140 0.99 -6.86 -9.09
C PHE A 140 1.92 -6.91 -7.87
N GLY A 141 1.41 -6.57 -6.69
CA GLY A 141 2.27 -6.64 -5.51
C GLY A 141 1.61 -6.23 -4.20
N ASP A 142 2.48 -5.80 -3.27
CA ASP A 142 2.11 -5.51 -1.90
C ASP A 142 1.09 -4.38 -1.77
N HIS A 143 0.07 -4.61 -0.96
CA HIS A 143 -0.77 -3.56 -0.41
C HIS A 143 -0.09 -2.95 0.83
N LYS A 144 -0.10 -1.61 0.94
CA LYS A 144 0.39 -0.92 2.15
C LYS A 144 -0.57 -1.19 3.30
N GLU A 145 -0.10 -1.91 4.31
CA GLU A 145 -0.85 -2.20 5.54
C GLU A 145 0.09 -2.55 6.68
N VAL A 146 -0.38 -2.45 7.91
CA VAL A 146 0.33 -2.93 9.10
C VAL A 146 0.29 -4.45 9.10
N ALA A 147 1.44 -5.08 8.87
CA ALA A 147 1.60 -6.54 8.87
C ALA A 147 3.07 -6.92 9.00
N LYS A 148 3.36 -8.10 9.56
CA LYS A 148 4.71 -8.62 9.86
C LYS A 148 5.72 -8.52 8.70
N HIS A 149 5.30 -8.63 7.45
CA HIS A 149 6.21 -8.58 6.29
C HIS A 149 5.95 -7.35 5.41
N ARG A 150 5.26 -6.36 5.95
CA ARG A 150 4.97 -5.07 5.32
C ARG A 150 5.36 -3.95 6.26
N VAL A 151 4.44 -3.09 6.68
CA VAL A 151 4.73 -2.11 7.74
C VAL A 151 4.71 -2.85 9.08
N ASP A 152 5.89 -3.32 9.52
CA ASP A 152 6.05 -4.17 10.72
C ASP A 152 6.16 -3.31 11.97
N ILE A 153 5.02 -2.82 12.44
CA ILE A 153 4.85 -2.06 13.69
C ILE A 153 3.88 -2.77 14.61
N ALA A 154 3.89 -2.41 15.89
CA ALA A 154 2.95 -2.98 16.86
C ALA A 154 1.50 -2.70 16.44
N VAL A 155 0.66 -3.74 16.45
CA VAL A 155 -0.76 -3.59 16.15
C VAL A 155 -1.46 -2.95 17.36
N VAL A 156 -2.15 -1.83 17.12
CA VAL A 156 -2.97 -1.14 18.11
C VAL A 156 -4.42 -1.59 17.95
N THR A 157 -5.03 -1.99 19.05
CA THR A 157 -6.43 -2.43 19.10
C THR A 157 -7.31 -1.44 19.87
N ASP A 158 -8.61 -1.60 19.83
CA ASP A 158 -9.58 -0.78 20.59
C ASP A 158 -9.44 -0.86 22.13
N LYS A 159 -8.60 -1.78 22.63
CA LYS A 159 -8.30 -1.96 24.06
C LYS A 159 -7.06 -1.20 24.53
N ASP A 160 -6.24 -0.73 23.62
CA ASP A 160 -4.94 -0.12 23.90
C ASP A 160 -5.10 1.40 24.10
N ASN A 161 -5.63 1.79 25.28
CA ASN A 161 -6.09 3.17 25.52
C ASN A 161 -5.28 3.92 26.59
N SER A 162 -4.27 3.30 27.22
CA SER A 162 -3.48 3.94 28.28
C SER A 162 -2.11 3.30 28.46
N GLY A 163 -1.23 3.97 29.21
CA GLY A 163 0.14 3.50 29.49
C GLY A 163 0.95 3.27 28.23
N ASP A 164 1.78 2.25 28.25
CA ASP A 164 2.64 1.91 27.08
C ASP A 164 1.81 1.38 25.91
N ALA A 165 0.66 0.77 26.15
CA ALA A 165 -0.18 0.19 25.10
C ALA A 165 -0.69 1.25 24.10
N VAL A 166 -1.03 2.48 24.58
CA VAL A 166 -1.51 3.56 23.71
C VAL A 166 -0.39 4.18 22.87
N THR A 167 0.88 3.90 23.15
CA THR A 167 2.03 4.50 22.46
C THR A 167 2.43 3.76 21.18
N GLY A 168 1.93 2.55 20.96
CA GLY A 168 2.37 1.65 19.87
C GLY A 168 1.77 1.96 18.53
N GLY A 169 2.38 1.41 17.54
CA GLY A 169 2.09 1.21 16.14
C GLY A 169 0.97 1.93 15.42
N TYR A 170 1.07 3.21 15.21
CA TYR A 170 0.13 3.95 14.37
C TYR A 170 0.68 4.13 12.95
N TYR A 171 -0.18 3.89 11.96
CA TYR A 171 0.07 4.25 10.58
C TYR A 171 -0.88 5.38 10.17
N PHE A 172 -0.34 6.49 9.69
CA PHE A 172 -1.08 7.66 9.23
C PHE A 172 -0.45 8.23 7.96
N GLU A 173 -1.23 9.00 7.21
CA GLU A 173 -0.79 9.70 6.00
C GLU A 173 -0.96 11.21 6.16
N ILE A 174 -0.02 11.96 5.56
CA ILE A 174 -0.17 13.38 5.25
C ILE A 174 -0.80 13.43 3.86
N GLU A 175 -2.04 13.90 3.77
CA GLU A 175 -2.79 13.90 2.52
C GLU A 175 -3.81 15.04 2.49
N GLN A 176 -3.93 15.72 1.36
CA GLN A 176 -4.93 16.79 1.19
C GLN A 176 -6.34 16.25 0.95
N GLN A 177 -6.45 15.08 0.32
CA GLN A 177 -7.73 14.39 0.13
C GLN A 177 -7.98 13.49 1.34
N LEU A 178 -8.69 14.02 2.34
CA LEU A 178 -8.99 13.34 3.59
C LEU A 178 -10.14 12.34 3.36
N ASP A 179 -9.83 11.17 2.84
CA ASP A 179 -10.77 10.11 2.45
C ASP A 179 -10.88 8.96 3.47
N GLU A 180 -10.20 9.08 4.62
CA GLU A 180 -10.33 8.13 5.72
C GLU A 180 -11.31 8.61 6.79
N PRO A 181 -11.92 7.69 7.56
CA PRO A 181 -12.94 8.02 8.57
C PRO A 181 -12.48 9.01 9.63
N VAL A 182 -11.21 8.97 10.01
CA VAL A 182 -10.65 9.85 11.03
C VAL A 182 -9.46 10.63 10.47
N SER A 183 -9.65 11.93 10.40
CA SER A 183 -8.64 12.90 9.94
C SER A 183 -8.58 14.10 10.87
N TRP A 184 -7.47 14.85 10.81
CA TRP A 184 -7.31 16.12 11.54
C TRP A 184 -6.26 16.98 10.87
N SER A 185 -6.16 18.26 11.29
CA SER A 185 -5.01 19.12 10.99
C SER A 185 -4.20 19.33 12.25
N THR A 186 -2.87 19.31 12.11
CA THR A 186 -1.95 19.67 13.20
C THR A 186 -2.05 21.15 13.53
N THR A 187 -1.37 21.62 14.59
CA THR A 187 -1.33 23.05 14.94
C THR A 187 -0.68 23.90 13.86
N MET A 188 0.24 23.36 13.08
CA MET A 188 0.85 24.02 11.90
C MET A 188 0.02 23.87 10.63
N GLY A 189 -1.17 23.25 10.70
CA GLY A 189 -2.06 23.12 9.55
C GLY A 189 -1.73 21.96 8.63
N VAL A 190 -0.90 20.99 9.04
CA VAL A 190 -0.60 19.81 8.24
C VAL A 190 -1.80 18.85 8.26
N PRO A 191 -2.39 18.52 7.10
CA PRO A 191 -3.54 17.61 7.03
C PRO A 191 -3.08 16.17 7.22
N MET A 192 -3.70 15.48 8.16
CA MET A 192 -3.36 14.12 8.60
C MET A 192 -4.58 13.23 8.61
N MET A 193 -4.40 11.93 8.33
CA MET A 193 -5.44 10.93 8.51
C MET A 193 -4.86 9.61 9.01
N PHE A 194 -5.65 8.88 9.81
CA PHE A 194 -5.29 7.55 10.27
C PHE A 194 -5.54 6.52 9.17
N LYS A 195 -4.57 5.62 9.00
CA LYS A 195 -4.68 4.47 8.11
C LYS A 195 -4.79 3.15 8.89
N ASP A 196 -4.09 3.07 10.03
CA ASP A 196 -4.19 1.93 10.93
C ASP A 196 -3.90 2.41 12.38
N PRO A 197 -4.82 2.18 13.32
CA PRO A 197 -6.18 1.67 13.11
C PRO A 197 -7.06 2.65 12.32
N GLU A 198 -7.90 2.13 11.41
CA GLU A 198 -8.83 2.93 10.61
C GLU A 198 -9.87 3.68 11.46
N HIS A 199 -10.27 3.05 12.59
CA HIS A 199 -11.18 3.61 13.57
C HIS A 199 -10.53 3.73 14.96
N PRO A 200 -9.55 4.65 15.16
CA PRO A 200 -8.89 4.82 16.45
C PRO A 200 -9.88 5.32 17.51
N THR A 201 -9.70 4.85 18.74
CA THR A 201 -10.47 5.35 19.90
C THR A 201 -10.15 6.82 20.17
N LYS A 202 -10.92 7.46 21.02
CA LYS A 202 -10.69 8.87 21.37
C LYS A 202 -9.37 9.06 22.10
N GLU A 203 -9.02 8.12 22.96
CA GLU A 203 -7.76 8.09 23.71
C GLU A 203 -6.56 7.99 22.77
N GLN A 204 -6.62 7.11 21.79
CA GLN A 204 -5.62 6.94 20.74
C GLN A 204 -5.47 8.20 19.88
N GLN A 205 -6.59 8.77 19.45
CA GLN A 205 -6.57 10.05 18.72
C GLN A 205 -5.94 11.18 19.53
N ASN A 206 -6.28 11.28 20.82
CA ASN A 206 -5.72 12.30 21.71
C ASN A 206 -4.22 12.11 21.90
N TYR A 207 -3.77 10.86 22.07
CA TYR A 207 -2.34 10.54 22.17
C TYR A 207 -1.59 10.99 20.93
N VAL A 208 -2.02 10.58 19.73
CA VAL A 208 -1.35 10.92 18.47
C VAL A 208 -1.35 12.42 18.21
N LYS A 209 -2.49 13.10 18.43
CA LYS A 209 -2.58 14.56 18.25
C LYS A 209 -1.68 15.31 19.23
N SER A 210 -1.59 14.87 20.48
CA SER A 210 -0.69 15.46 21.47
C SER A 210 0.77 15.27 21.07
N TYR A 211 1.13 14.09 20.59
CA TYR A 211 2.49 13.78 20.12
C TYR A 211 2.92 14.72 19.00
N PHE A 212 2.06 14.93 17.99
CA PHE A 212 2.34 15.87 16.90
C PHE A 212 2.41 17.32 17.37
N ASN A 213 1.52 17.75 18.25
CA ASN A 213 1.55 19.09 18.82
C ASN A 213 2.85 19.35 19.60
N ASP A 214 3.33 18.38 20.35
CA ASP A 214 4.58 18.50 21.10
C ASP A 214 5.80 18.49 20.19
N PHE A 215 5.77 17.69 19.12
CA PHE A 215 6.78 17.74 18.06
C PHE A 215 6.84 19.12 17.38
N GLU A 216 5.71 19.68 16.97
CA GLU A 216 5.66 21.00 16.35
C GLU A 216 6.13 22.12 17.29
N LYS A 217 5.79 22.04 18.58
CA LYS A 217 6.34 22.96 19.60
C LYS A 217 7.86 22.84 19.73
N ALA A 218 8.37 21.61 19.72
CA ALA A 218 9.81 21.37 19.78
C ALA A 218 10.53 21.98 18.56
N LEU A 219 9.98 21.83 17.35
CA LEU A 219 10.51 22.43 16.12
C LEU A 219 10.56 23.97 16.17
N GLN A 220 9.58 24.59 16.81
CA GLN A 220 9.47 26.05 16.91
C GLN A 220 10.24 26.65 18.10
N SER A 221 10.79 25.82 18.97
CA SER A 221 11.50 26.27 20.16
C SER A 221 12.92 26.75 19.86
N ASN A 222 13.48 27.59 20.72
CA ASN A 222 14.89 27.98 20.65
C ASN A 222 15.85 26.79 20.86
N SER A 223 15.37 25.70 21.46
CA SER A 223 16.09 24.45 21.69
C SER A 223 15.73 23.36 20.69
N PHE A 224 15.28 23.70 19.49
CA PHE A 224 14.81 22.75 18.49
C PHE A 224 15.82 21.65 18.16
N ALA A 225 17.12 21.94 18.20
CA ALA A 225 18.21 21.01 17.91
C ALA A 225 18.73 20.25 19.14
N ASP A 226 18.21 20.53 20.35
CA ASP A 226 18.63 19.81 21.55
C ASP A 226 18.22 18.32 21.46
N PRO A 227 19.13 17.35 21.70
CA PRO A 227 18.85 15.94 21.51
C PRO A 227 17.78 15.37 22.45
N ASN A 228 17.54 16.01 23.60
CA ASN A 228 16.59 15.51 24.60
C ASN A 228 15.22 16.21 24.54
N THR A 229 15.16 17.44 24.09
CA THR A 229 13.94 18.27 24.09
C THR A 229 13.53 18.77 22.71
N GLY A 230 14.41 18.71 21.72
CA GLY A 230 14.17 19.13 20.34
C GLY A 230 13.52 18.03 19.48
N TYR A 231 13.56 18.24 18.17
CA TYR A 231 12.87 17.37 17.20
C TYR A 231 13.38 15.92 17.20
N GLN A 232 14.65 15.68 17.55
CA GLN A 232 15.26 14.35 17.57
C GLN A 232 14.58 13.39 18.57
N LYS A 233 13.88 13.92 19.56
CA LYS A 233 13.06 13.13 20.49
C LYS A 233 11.86 12.47 19.83
N TYR A 234 11.37 13.05 18.75
CA TYR A 234 10.07 12.70 18.15
C TYR A 234 10.17 11.94 16.83
N ILE A 235 11.30 12.09 16.12
CA ILE A 235 11.47 11.45 14.80
C ILE A 235 12.80 10.70 14.72
N ASP A 236 12.83 9.65 13.93
CA ASP A 236 14.06 9.05 13.41
C ASP A 236 14.59 9.95 12.28
N VAL A 237 15.58 10.78 12.62
CA VAL A 237 16.17 11.76 11.70
C VAL A 237 16.77 11.09 10.47
N THR A 238 17.45 9.94 10.65
CA THR A 238 18.08 9.22 9.55
C THR A 238 17.03 8.69 8.57
N SER A 239 15.97 8.06 9.08
CA SER A 239 14.86 7.58 8.27
C SER A 239 14.16 8.73 7.53
N PHE A 240 13.93 9.86 8.20
CA PHE A 240 13.32 11.03 7.59
C PHE A 240 14.18 11.60 6.44
N ILE A 241 15.49 11.76 6.66
CA ILE A 241 16.40 12.29 5.64
C ILE A 241 16.49 11.33 4.46
N ASN A 242 16.59 10.01 4.70
CA ASN A 242 16.61 9.02 3.63
C ASN A 242 15.33 9.08 2.79
N TYR A 243 14.17 9.19 3.43
CA TYR A 243 12.91 9.37 2.72
C TYR A 243 12.90 10.67 1.90
N TYR A 244 13.33 11.79 2.46
CA TYR A 244 13.43 13.06 1.75
C TYR A 244 14.33 12.96 0.51
N ILE A 245 15.50 12.32 0.64
CA ILE A 245 16.42 12.09 -0.49
C ILE A 245 15.75 11.26 -1.58
N VAL A 246 15.03 10.18 -1.21
CA VAL A 246 14.29 9.36 -2.19
C VAL A 246 13.27 10.19 -2.95
N GLN A 247 12.48 11.04 -2.28
CA GLN A 247 11.50 11.91 -2.93
C GLN A 247 12.18 12.87 -3.92
N GLU A 248 13.28 13.52 -3.52
CA GLU A 248 14.03 14.44 -4.37
C GLU A 248 14.63 13.77 -5.61
N LEU A 249 15.20 12.56 -5.45
CA LEU A 249 15.81 11.80 -6.56
C LEU A 249 14.77 11.27 -7.54
N THR A 250 13.61 10.84 -7.05
CA THR A 250 12.57 10.26 -7.88
C THR A 250 11.61 11.30 -8.48
N LYS A 251 11.72 12.57 -8.08
CA LYS A 251 10.84 13.66 -8.51
C LYS A 251 9.36 13.36 -8.20
N ASN A 252 9.12 12.76 -7.07
CA ASN A 252 7.78 12.35 -6.63
C ASN A 252 7.08 13.50 -5.89
#